data_f88e3689d634683241b63d2e29b55e61
#
_entry.id   f88e3689d634683241b63d2e29b55e61
#
_cell.length_a   1.000
_cell.length_b   1.000
_cell.length_c   1.000
_cell.angle_alpha   90.00
_cell.angle_beta   90.00
_cell.angle_gamma   90.00
#
_symmetry.space_group_name_H-M   'P 1'
#
loop_
_entity.id
_entity.type
_entity.pdbx_description
1 polymer ?
#
loop_
_entity_poly.entity_id
_entity_poly.type
_entity_poly.pdbx_seq_one_letter_code
_entity_poly.pdbx_strand_id
1 'polypeptide(L)'
;MTILRINWRNDIRMIEIKVLQAHQGDCIWVRCISEKTVNIVIDAGTSTFKKGFRNLVKEINNKKERIDLLVFSHIDDDHIKGCIQYLQEKGEKIIDKVWINGSGSRVYSDMQEHSVNNVSNLVTLIMEKNIPIETPILEGKEYVFCGGRIKVIGPTKNEMLKVATKIEHSNQVTEHAGYKYVGNIIDVQDKYQPDLSDSNKASIIMVVEFENKKLLFTGDSTSENIIKAVDKYYPGDEFEVVKLPHHGSPRNISRELIRRLSTNKFIISTNKALEKVVLFRFAEERKTTELLCNYGWWATGYFTEDDIKKYFDTNRIVMIYIGEEKIIL
;
A
#
# COMPACT_ATOMS: atom_id res chain seq x y z
N MET A 1 -0.76 -45.19 -34.71
CA MET A 1 -1.83 -44.43 -34.04
C MET A 1 -1.20 -43.71 -32.84
N THR A 2 -0.74 -42.48 -33.07
CA THR A 2 -0.01 -41.67 -32.03
C THR A 2 -1.05 -40.96 -31.18
N ILE A 3 -1.22 -41.41 -29.95
CA ILE A 3 -2.11 -40.75 -29.01
C ILE A 3 -1.42 -39.47 -28.54
N LEU A 4 -1.85 -38.32 -29.06
CA LEU A 4 -1.53 -37.00 -28.52
C LEU A 4 -2.13 -36.91 -27.11
N ARG A 5 -1.29 -37.10 -26.09
CA ARG A 5 -1.65 -36.70 -24.72
C ARG A 5 -1.71 -35.19 -24.67
N ILE A 6 -2.89 -34.63 -24.82
CA ILE A 6 -3.17 -33.23 -24.48
C ILE A 6 -3.08 -33.15 -22.96
N ASN A 7 -1.95 -32.67 -22.44
CA ASN A 7 -1.82 -32.31 -21.04
C ASN A 7 -2.65 -31.04 -20.83
N TRP A 8 -3.90 -31.19 -20.41
CA TRP A 8 -4.64 -30.09 -19.80
C TRP A 8 -3.98 -29.77 -18.45
N ARG A 9 -2.89 -29.00 -18.46
CA ARG A 9 -2.57 -28.23 -17.28
C ARG A 9 -3.70 -27.23 -17.15
N ASN A 10 -4.52 -27.35 -16.11
CA ASN A 10 -5.41 -26.28 -15.70
C ASN A 10 -4.50 -25.07 -15.41
N ASP A 11 -4.38 -24.16 -16.37
CA ASP A 11 -3.68 -22.91 -16.19
C ASP A 11 -4.52 -22.03 -15.28
N ILE A 12 -4.43 -22.31 -13.97
CA ILE A 12 -5.07 -21.45 -12.96
C ILE A 12 -4.32 -20.13 -12.99
N ARG A 13 -5.02 -19.08 -13.42
CA ARG A 13 -4.52 -17.71 -13.40
C ARG A 13 -5.31 -16.92 -12.37
N MET A 14 -4.64 -16.48 -11.33
CA MET A 14 -5.28 -15.82 -10.20
C MET A 14 -4.33 -14.84 -9.51
N ILE A 15 -4.90 -13.89 -8.81
CA ILE A 15 -4.15 -13.00 -7.91
C ILE A 15 -4.54 -13.34 -6.48
N GLU A 16 -3.55 -13.55 -5.63
CA GLU A 16 -3.71 -13.60 -4.18
C GLU A 16 -3.13 -12.32 -3.57
N ILE A 17 -3.88 -11.65 -2.72
CA ILE A 17 -3.41 -10.48 -1.95
C ILE A 17 -3.50 -10.84 -0.48
N LYS A 18 -2.40 -10.70 0.25
CA LYS A 18 -2.34 -10.85 1.70
C LYS A 18 -1.91 -9.53 2.32
N VAL A 19 -2.78 -8.94 3.14
CA VAL A 19 -2.49 -7.70 3.87
C VAL A 19 -2.08 -8.09 5.26
N LEU A 20 -0.79 -7.98 5.58
CA LEU A 20 -0.28 -8.42 6.85
C LEU A 20 -0.62 -7.43 7.97
N GLN A 21 -0.70 -7.94 9.20
CA GLN A 21 -1.00 -7.13 10.39
C GLN A 21 0.26 -6.41 10.90
N ALA A 22 0.71 -5.40 10.13
CA ALA A 22 1.93 -4.63 10.37
C ALA A 22 1.76 -3.44 11.34
N HIS A 23 0.77 -3.50 12.24
CA HIS A 23 0.36 -2.42 13.16
C HIS A 23 -0.20 -1.21 12.40
N GLN A 24 0.41 -0.02 12.58
CA GLN A 24 0.03 1.17 11.82
C GLN A 24 0.70 1.24 10.43
N GLY A 25 1.66 0.37 10.14
CA GLY A 25 2.38 0.38 8.87
C GLY A 25 1.80 -0.57 7.83
N ASP A 26 2.40 -0.59 6.65
CA ASP A 26 2.00 -1.45 5.55
C ASP A 26 2.98 -2.62 5.35
N CYS A 27 2.43 -3.79 5.06
CA CYS A 27 3.14 -4.91 4.45
C CYS A 27 2.14 -5.73 3.66
N ILE A 28 2.21 -5.66 2.34
CA ILE A 28 1.23 -6.29 1.46
C ILE A 28 1.94 -7.23 0.51
N TRP A 29 1.50 -8.48 0.46
CA TRP A 29 2.00 -9.47 -0.47
C TRP A 29 0.99 -9.71 -1.58
N VAL A 30 1.38 -9.42 -2.82
CA VAL A 30 0.63 -9.70 -4.04
C VAL A 30 1.31 -10.86 -4.75
N ARG A 31 0.58 -11.93 -5.01
CA ARG A 31 1.06 -13.12 -5.67
C ARG A 31 0.28 -13.34 -6.95
N CYS A 32 0.92 -13.14 -8.10
CA CYS A 32 0.34 -13.34 -9.42
C CYS A 32 0.69 -14.77 -9.88
N ILE A 33 -0.30 -15.62 -9.98
CA ILE A 33 -0.16 -17.04 -10.29
C ILE A 33 -0.50 -17.28 -11.76
N SER A 34 0.47 -17.77 -12.51
CA SER A 34 0.34 -18.22 -13.90
C SER A 34 1.31 -19.40 -14.12
N GLU A 35 1.79 -19.61 -15.33
CA GLU A 35 2.87 -20.56 -15.61
C GLU A 35 4.11 -20.32 -14.75
N LYS A 36 4.42 -19.07 -14.47
CA LYS A 36 5.41 -18.63 -13.51
C LYS A 36 4.76 -17.70 -12.48
N THR A 37 4.80 -18.11 -11.23
CA THR A 37 4.33 -17.26 -10.12
C THR A 37 5.29 -16.11 -9.90
N VAL A 38 4.74 -14.90 -9.68
CA VAL A 38 5.48 -13.69 -9.35
C VAL A 38 5.00 -13.14 -8.01
N ASN A 39 5.93 -12.90 -7.11
CA ASN A 39 5.67 -12.39 -5.76
C ASN A 39 6.15 -10.95 -5.66
N ILE A 40 5.23 -10.05 -5.40
CA ILE A 40 5.48 -8.63 -5.15
C ILE A 40 5.18 -8.37 -3.68
N VAL A 41 6.15 -7.82 -2.95
CA VAL A 41 5.94 -7.37 -1.57
C VAL A 41 6.02 -5.86 -1.55
N ILE A 42 4.99 -5.22 -1.00
CA ILE A 42 4.89 -3.77 -0.88
C ILE A 42 5.02 -3.42 0.58
N ASP A 43 6.06 -2.69 0.92
CA ASP A 43 6.47 -2.29 2.25
C ASP A 43 6.77 -3.47 3.21
N ALA A 44 7.33 -3.16 4.36
CA ALA A 44 7.81 -4.15 5.31
C ALA A 44 7.30 -3.93 6.74
N GLY A 45 6.48 -2.90 6.96
CA GLY A 45 5.90 -2.58 8.26
C GLY A 45 6.88 -1.93 9.25
N THR A 46 6.38 -1.78 10.46
CA THR A 46 7.10 -1.16 11.59
C THR A 46 8.25 -2.03 12.11
N SER A 47 9.12 -1.46 12.93
CA SER A 47 10.19 -2.20 13.62
C SER A 47 9.65 -3.32 14.54
N THR A 48 8.45 -3.18 15.08
CA THR A 48 7.80 -4.20 15.92
C THR A 48 7.24 -5.35 15.09
N PHE A 49 7.01 -5.15 13.78
CA PHE A 49 6.52 -6.16 12.85
C PHE A 49 7.62 -7.10 12.31
N LYS A 50 8.86 -6.95 12.70
CA LYS A 50 10.01 -7.76 12.22
C LYS A 50 9.79 -9.28 12.20
N LYS A 51 9.03 -9.83 13.16
CA LYS A 51 8.67 -11.26 13.17
C LYS A 51 7.68 -11.59 12.06
N GLY A 52 6.69 -10.71 11.82
CA GLY A 52 5.71 -10.86 10.75
C GLY A 52 6.37 -10.85 9.38
N PHE A 53 7.27 -9.90 9.10
CA PHE A 53 8.04 -9.89 7.85
C PHE A 53 8.86 -11.17 7.64
N ARG A 54 9.56 -11.63 8.70
CA ARG A 54 10.30 -12.91 8.63
C ARG A 54 9.37 -14.10 8.36
N ASN A 55 8.18 -14.14 8.95
CA ASN A 55 7.21 -15.21 8.71
C ASN A 55 6.70 -15.18 7.26
N LEU A 56 6.45 -13.99 6.70
CA LEU A 56 6.12 -13.83 5.28
C LEU A 56 7.23 -14.43 4.39
N VAL A 57 8.49 -14.03 4.65
CA VAL A 57 9.63 -14.57 3.90
C VAL A 57 9.71 -16.09 3.99
N LYS A 58 9.49 -16.67 5.19
CA LYS A 58 9.44 -18.13 5.36
C LYS A 58 8.28 -18.75 4.60
N GLU A 59 7.10 -18.15 4.59
CA GLU A 59 5.94 -18.63 3.86
C GLU A 59 6.23 -18.71 2.36
N ILE A 60 6.85 -17.66 1.78
CA ILE A 60 7.25 -17.62 0.37
C ILE A 60 8.32 -18.69 0.09
N ASN A 61 9.35 -18.78 0.93
CA ASN A 61 10.43 -19.74 0.75
C ASN A 61 9.95 -21.22 0.86
N ASN A 62 9.00 -21.51 1.74
CA ASN A 62 8.40 -22.85 1.88
C ASN A 62 7.66 -23.29 0.61
N LYS A 63 7.18 -22.34 -0.20
CA LYS A 63 6.60 -22.59 -1.53
C LYS A 63 7.68 -22.78 -2.60
N LYS A 64 8.96 -22.71 -2.25
CA LYS A 64 10.11 -22.69 -3.17
C LYS A 64 10.04 -21.52 -4.14
N GLU A 65 9.50 -20.40 -3.69
CA GLU A 65 9.35 -19.15 -4.42
C GLU A 65 10.29 -18.10 -3.84
N ARG A 66 10.47 -17.00 -4.58
CA ARG A 66 11.28 -15.86 -4.17
C ARG A 66 10.42 -14.60 -4.19
N ILE A 67 10.88 -13.53 -3.57
CA ILE A 67 10.30 -12.19 -3.71
C ILE A 67 10.91 -11.58 -4.97
N ASP A 68 10.17 -11.62 -6.07
CA ASP A 68 10.62 -11.10 -7.37
C ASP A 68 10.84 -9.57 -7.29
N LEU A 69 10.00 -8.88 -6.53
CA LEU A 69 10.11 -7.45 -6.30
C LEU A 69 9.66 -7.06 -4.90
N LEU A 70 10.53 -6.40 -4.15
CA LEU A 70 10.19 -5.67 -2.92
C LEU A 70 10.13 -4.18 -3.24
N VAL A 71 8.96 -3.57 -3.04
CA VAL A 71 8.73 -2.14 -3.26
C VAL A 71 8.61 -1.45 -1.92
N PHE A 72 9.42 -0.46 -1.65
CA PHE A 72 9.17 0.50 -0.57
C PHE A 72 8.43 1.69 -1.17
N SER A 73 7.15 1.85 -0.79
CA SER A 73 6.29 2.90 -1.33
C SER A 73 6.86 4.28 -1.03
N HIS A 74 7.38 4.48 0.16
CA HIS A 74 8.16 5.62 0.62
C HIS A 74 9.08 5.21 1.78
N ILE A 75 9.73 6.17 2.43
CA ILE A 75 10.84 5.89 3.33
C ILE A 75 10.52 6.05 4.82
N ASP A 76 9.27 6.23 5.18
CA ASP A 76 8.87 6.38 6.57
C ASP A 76 9.03 5.06 7.34
N ASP A 77 9.33 5.18 8.62
CA ASP A 77 9.76 4.09 9.47
C ASP A 77 8.79 2.90 9.53
N ASP A 78 7.51 3.18 9.43
CA ASP A 78 6.44 2.18 9.48
C ASP A 78 6.24 1.42 8.16
N HIS A 79 7.00 1.78 7.12
CA HIS A 79 7.06 1.08 5.84
C HIS A 79 8.36 0.30 5.64
N ILE A 80 9.49 0.75 6.23
CA ILE A 80 10.81 0.18 5.91
C ILE A 80 11.43 -0.67 7.01
N LYS A 81 11.10 -0.44 8.30
CA LYS A 81 11.87 -0.99 9.43
C LYS A 81 11.68 -2.49 9.66
N GLY A 82 10.54 -3.06 9.26
CA GLY A 82 10.23 -4.46 9.55
C GLY A 82 11.19 -5.46 8.89
N CYS A 83 11.79 -5.13 7.74
CA CYS A 83 12.72 -6.02 7.04
C CYS A 83 14.18 -5.91 7.51
N ILE A 84 14.56 -4.86 8.24
CA ILE A 84 15.98 -4.60 8.61
C ILE A 84 16.59 -5.80 9.32
N GLN A 85 15.89 -6.37 10.31
CA GLN A 85 16.41 -7.52 11.05
C GLN A 85 16.60 -8.74 10.13
N TYR A 86 15.70 -8.99 9.21
CA TYR A 86 15.85 -10.07 8.22
C TYR A 86 17.09 -9.85 7.34
N LEU A 87 17.33 -8.63 6.90
CA LEU A 87 18.51 -8.30 6.08
C LEU A 87 19.83 -8.46 6.86
N GLN A 88 19.84 -8.19 8.17
CA GLN A 88 21.01 -8.37 9.03
C GLN A 88 21.39 -9.82 9.28
N GLU A 89 20.46 -10.76 9.11
CA GLU A 89 20.73 -12.20 9.32
C GLU A 89 21.75 -12.74 8.32
N LYS A 90 22.49 -13.77 8.74
CA LYS A 90 23.41 -14.50 7.86
C LYS A 90 22.63 -15.34 6.84
N GLY A 91 23.27 -15.63 5.72
CA GLY A 91 22.72 -16.47 4.66
C GLY A 91 22.14 -15.67 3.47
N GLU A 92 21.76 -16.43 2.46
CA GLU A 92 21.16 -15.91 1.23
C GLU A 92 19.80 -15.29 1.50
N LYS A 93 19.46 -14.23 0.75
CA LYS A 93 18.17 -13.57 0.79
C LYS A 93 17.35 -13.98 -0.44
N ILE A 94 16.05 -14.19 -0.25
CA ILE A 94 15.13 -14.58 -1.33
C ILE A 94 14.50 -13.36 -2.02
N ILE A 95 15.16 -12.20 -1.98
CA ILE A 95 14.71 -10.96 -2.64
C ILE A 95 15.54 -10.78 -3.90
N ASP A 96 14.89 -10.72 -5.06
CA ASP A 96 15.56 -10.60 -6.34
C ASP A 96 15.80 -9.14 -6.76
N LYS A 97 14.92 -8.23 -6.36
CA LYS A 97 15.03 -6.80 -6.69
C LYS A 97 14.31 -5.93 -5.66
N VAL A 98 14.83 -4.73 -5.45
CA VAL A 98 14.22 -3.69 -4.61
C VAL A 98 13.96 -2.43 -5.42
N TRP A 99 12.76 -1.87 -5.26
CA TRP A 99 12.40 -0.52 -5.66
C TRP A 99 12.29 0.37 -4.42
N ILE A 100 13.01 1.49 -4.44
CA ILE A 100 12.98 2.47 -3.35
C ILE A 100 13.31 3.86 -3.87
N ASN A 101 12.58 4.86 -3.42
CA ASN A 101 12.91 6.26 -3.65
C ASN A 101 13.65 6.79 -2.44
N GLY A 102 14.98 6.78 -2.45
CA GLY A 102 15.74 7.23 -1.28
C GLY A 102 17.23 6.93 -1.32
N SER A 103 17.68 6.10 -2.25
CA SER A 103 19.09 5.76 -2.34
C SER A 103 19.77 6.48 -3.49
N GLY A 104 20.83 7.24 -3.20
CA GLY A 104 21.76 7.70 -4.22
C GLY A 104 21.38 8.93 -5.04
N SER A 105 20.21 9.53 -4.86
CA SER A 105 19.96 10.87 -5.34
C SER A 105 20.44 11.87 -4.29
N ARG A 106 21.09 12.96 -4.70
CA ARG A 106 21.46 14.11 -3.83
C ARG A 106 20.25 14.71 -3.07
N VAL A 107 19.06 14.18 -3.35
CA VAL A 107 17.74 14.52 -2.85
C VAL A 107 17.59 14.28 -1.35
N TYR A 108 18.37 13.37 -0.77
CA TYR A 108 18.22 12.97 0.64
C TYR A 108 19.36 13.38 1.56
N SER A 109 20.31 14.20 1.10
CA SER A 109 21.41 14.67 1.93
C SER A 109 20.97 15.55 3.12
N ASP A 110 19.72 16.06 3.08
CA ASP A 110 19.22 17.05 4.02
C ASP A 110 17.99 16.58 4.82
N MET A 111 17.64 15.26 4.77
CA MET A 111 16.54 14.71 5.59
C MET A 111 16.92 14.66 7.08
N GLN A 112 15.89 14.76 7.95
CA GLN A 112 16.07 14.64 9.41
C GLN A 112 16.91 13.41 9.77
N GLU A 113 17.86 13.60 10.67
CA GLU A 113 18.92 12.63 11.03
C GLU A 113 18.43 11.19 11.28
N HIS A 114 17.21 11.02 11.82
CA HIS A 114 16.64 9.69 12.14
C HIS A 114 16.12 8.93 10.91
N SER A 115 15.37 9.58 10.03
CA SER A 115 14.84 8.93 8.81
C SER A 115 15.95 8.68 7.80
N VAL A 116 16.89 9.62 7.64
CA VAL A 116 18.09 9.47 6.80
C VAL A 116 18.94 8.30 7.25
N ASN A 117 19.18 8.16 8.55
CA ASN A 117 19.97 7.07 9.11
C ASN A 117 19.33 5.71 8.86
N ASN A 118 18.00 5.60 8.96
CA ASN A 118 17.28 4.35 8.72
C ASN A 118 17.30 3.94 7.24
N VAL A 119 17.08 4.88 6.33
CA VAL A 119 17.15 4.62 4.89
C VAL A 119 18.56 4.28 4.46
N SER A 120 19.56 5.04 4.93
CA SER A 120 20.97 4.75 4.63
C SER A 120 21.39 3.37 5.14
N ASN A 121 20.97 3.00 6.35
CA ASN A 121 21.19 1.66 6.90
C ASN A 121 20.50 0.58 6.06
N LEU A 122 19.23 0.77 5.70
CA LEU A 122 18.49 -0.16 4.86
C LEU A 122 19.19 -0.38 3.51
N VAL A 123 19.54 0.70 2.83
CA VAL A 123 20.23 0.65 1.52
C VAL A 123 21.58 -0.07 1.64
N THR A 124 22.37 0.25 2.67
CA THR A 124 23.64 -0.41 2.95
C THR A 124 23.45 -1.93 3.12
N LEU A 125 22.46 -2.34 3.93
CA LEU A 125 22.17 -3.76 4.14
C LEU A 125 21.74 -4.48 2.85
N ILE A 126 20.95 -3.82 2.01
CA ILE A 126 20.53 -4.38 0.72
C ILE A 126 21.73 -4.56 -0.19
N MET A 127 22.63 -3.55 -0.26
CA MET A 127 23.86 -3.61 -1.06
C MET A 127 24.82 -4.70 -0.56
N GLU A 128 25.02 -4.82 0.75
CA GLU A 128 25.86 -5.88 1.35
C GLU A 128 25.35 -7.29 1.03
N LYS A 129 24.04 -7.44 0.77
CA LYS A 129 23.44 -8.72 0.35
C LYS A 129 23.46 -8.92 -1.17
N ASN A 130 24.06 -8.00 -1.93
CA ASN A 130 24.07 -8.00 -3.39
C ASN A 130 22.66 -8.07 -4.02
N ILE A 131 21.66 -7.46 -3.37
CA ILE A 131 20.32 -7.35 -3.92
C ILE A 131 20.24 -6.14 -4.82
N PRO A 132 19.84 -6.28 -6.09
CA PRO A 132 19.70 -5.17 -7.04
C PRO A 132 18.72 -4.12 -6.54
N ILE A 133 19.13 -2.85 -6.55
CA ILE A 133 18.28 -1.70 -6.19
C ILE A 133 18.03 -0.89 -7.46
N GLU A 134 16.79 -0.51 -7.68
CA GLU A 134 16.42 0.47 -8.70
C GLU A 134 15.90 1.75 -8.03
N THR A 135 16.43 2.87 -8.46
CA THR A 135 16.09 4.23 -8.03
C THR A 135 16.57 5.24 -9.10
N PRO A 136 15.87 6.36 -9.35
CA PRO A 136 14.57 6.71 -8.84
C PRO A 136 13.45 5.92 -9.52
N ILE A 137 12.37 5.66 -8.77
CA ILE A 137 11.14 5.06 -9.27
C ILE A 137 10.12 6.18 -9.49
N LEU A 138 9.85 6.51 -10.73
CA LEU A 138 9.01 7.62 -11.14
C LEU A 138 7.89 7.16 -12.06
N GLU A 139 6.88 8.01 -12.25
CA GLU A 139 5.80 7.77 -13.20
C GLU A 139 6.32 7.32 -14.57
N GLY A 140 5.63 6.36 -15.18
CA GLY A 140 5.98 5.77 -16.48
C GLY A 140 6.92 4.56 -16.39
N LYS A 141 7.51 4.27 -15.22
CA LYS A 141 8.31 3.04 -15.06
C LYS A 141 7.41 1.82 -15.06
N GLU A 142 7.89 0.75 -15.70
CA GLU A 142 7.19 -0.53 -15.76
C GLU A 142 8.11 -1.69 -15.33
N TYR A 143 7.48 -2.70 -14.74
CA TYR A 143 8.08 -4.01 -14.47
C TYR A 143 7.19 -5.07 -15.10
N VAL A 144 7.64 -5.67 -16.19
CA VAL A 144 6.87 -6.68 -16.95
C VAL A 144 7.23 -8.07 -16.47
N PHE A 145 6.21 -8.90 -16.28
CA PHE A 145 6.36 -10.31 -15.89
C PHE A 145 5.33 -11.20 -16.62
N CYS A 146 5.43 -12.51 -16.42
CA CYS A 146 4.54 -13.44 -17.09
C CYS A 146 3.07 -13.21 -16.71
N GLY A 147 2.25 -12.86 -17.68
CA GLY A 147 0.81 -12.60 -17.52
C GLY A 147 0.46 -11.20 -17.02
N GLY A 148 1.45 -10.32 -16.75
CA GLY A 148 1.14 -9.01 -16.21
C GLY A 148 2.28 -8.00 -16.20
N ARG A 149 2.02 -6.87 -15.57
CA ARG A 149 3.01 -5.81 -15.33
C ARG A 149 2.66 -4.98 -14.10
N ILE A 150 3.66 -4.31 -13.56
CA ILE A 150 3.48 -3.19 -12.65
C ILE A 150 3.73 -1.92 -13.46
N LYS A 151 2.81 -0.97 -13.39
CA LYS A 151 2.97 0.36 -13.94
C LYS A 151 2.99 1.40 -12.83
N VAL A 152 4.09 2.13 -12.73
CA VAL A 152 4.24 3.25 -11.80
C VAL A 152 3.58 4.48 -12.43
N ILE A 153 2.63 5.08 -11.71
CA ILE A 153 1.88 6.25 -12.15
C ILE A 153 2.17 7.51 -11.32
N GLY A 154 2.95 7.37 -10.26
CA GLY A 154 3.49 8.43 -9.41
C GLY A 154 4.63 7.88 -8.55
N PRO A 155 5.46 8.74 -7.98
CA PRO A 155 5.45 10.20 -8.07
C PRO A 155 6.02 10.72 -9.40
N THR A 156 5.72 11.99 -9.69
CA THR A 156 6.40 12.72 -10.77
C THR A 156 7.80 13.14 -10.34
N LYS A 157 8.65 13.49 -11.31
CA LYS A 157 9.99 14.04 -11.02
C LYS A 157 9.91 15.30 -10.14
N ASN A 158 8.90 16.15 -10.37
CA ASN A 158 8.74 17.39 -9.60
C ASN A 158 8.36 17.13 -8.14
N GLU A 159 7.54 16.12 -7.85
CA GLU A 159 7.19 15.72 -6.49
C GLU A 159 8.43 15.17 -5.76
N MET A 160 9.22 14.35 -6.42
CA MET A 160 10.49 13.88 -5.90
C MET A 160 11.48 15.02 -5.61
N LEU A 161 11.62 16.00 -6.49
CA LEU A 161 12.51 17.13 -6.29
C LEU A 161 12.08 18.04 -5.13
N LYS A 162 10.78 18.18 -4.87
CA LYS A 162 10.27 18.97 -3.74
C LYS A 162 10.61 18.34 -2.40
N VAL A 163 10.63 17.03 -2.31
CA VAL A 163 11.14 16.34 -1.12
C VAL A 163 12.59 16.73 -0.86
N ALA A 164 13.41 16.87 -1.92
CA ALA A 164 14.80 17.25 -1.83
C ALA A 164 15.08 18.64 -1.28
N THR A 165 14.23 19.60 -1.66
CA THR A 165 14.52 21.04 -1.42
C THR A 165 13.90 21.59 -0.14
N LYS A 166 12.87 20.94 0.44
CA LYS A 166 12.17 21.44 1.62
C LYS A 166 12.66 20.93 2.96
N ILE A 167 13.60 20.02 2.96
CA ILE A 167 14.12 19.38 4.17
C ILE A 167 14.88 20.38 5.09
N GLU A 168 15.25 21.52 4.55
CA GLU A 168 15.89 22.58 5.35
C GLU A 168 14.99 23.24 6.41
N HIS A 169 13.65 23.06 6.38
CA HIS A 169 12.74 23.88 7.21
C HIS A 169 11.55 23.16 7.85
N SER A 170 11.43 21.85 7.87
CA SER A 170 10.24 21.21 8.47
C SER A 170 10.45 20.84 9.94
N ASN A 171 9.90 21.66 10.83
CA ASN A 171 9.57 21.27 12.18
C ASN A 171 8.61 20.07 12.15
N GLN A 172 8.86 19.11 13.05
CA GLN A 172 8.09 17.89 13.28
C GLN A 172 6.59 18.10 13.09
N VAL A 173 6.01 17.46 12.09
CA VAL A 173 4.58 17.18 12.11
C VAL A 173 4.41 15.97 13.02
N THR A 174 4.10 16.23 14.28
CA THR A 174 3.67 15.20 15.21
C THR A 174 2.45 14.50 14.59
N GLU A 175 2.52 13.19 14.47
CA GLU A 175 1.34 12.36 14.22
C GLU A 175 0.29 12.74 15.26
N HIS A 176 -0.81 13.35 14.80
CA HIS A 176 -1.94 13.59 15.68
C HIS A 176 -2.50 12.25 16.11
N ALA A 177 -2.42 11.94 17.39
CA ALA A 177 -3.16 10.84 18.00
C ALA A 177 -4.62 10.96 17.56
N GLY A 178 -5.12 9.96 16.82
CA GLY A 178 -6.45 10.01 16.23
C GLY A 178 -7.49 10.37 17.27
N TYR A 179 -8.21 11.46 17.04
CA TYR A 179 -9.33 11.86 17.86
C TYR A 179 -10.41 10.80 17.74
N LYS A 180 -10.69 10.08 18.83
CA LYS A 180 -11.85 9.19 18.92
C LYS A 180 -13.10 10.05 18.95
N TYR A 181 -13.67 10.37 17.79
CA TYR A 181 -14.98 10.97 17.73
C TYR A 181 -16.03 9.94 18.17
N VAL A 182 -16.75 10.23 19.25
CA VAL A 182 -17.69 9.29 19.89
C VAL A 182 -19.13 9.45 19.36
N GLY A 183 -19.40 10.46 18.52
CA GLY A 183 -20.72 10.75 17.94
C GLY A 183 -21.08 9.88 16.73
N ASN A 184 -22.22 10.17 16.10
CA ASN A 184 -22.66 9.48 14.89
C ASN A 184 -21.86 9.93 13.67
N ILE A 185 -21.77 9.05 12.67
CA ILE A 185 -21.13 9.38 11.37
C ILE A 185 -21.81 10.59 10.73
N ILE A 186 -23.14 10.69 10.81
CA ILE A 186 -23.89 11.81 10.19
C ILE A 186 -23.59 13.19 10.81
N ASP A 187 -23.19 13.23 12.08
CA ASP A 187 -22.95 14.47 12.81
C ASP A 187 -21.53 15.01 12.59
N VAL A 188 -20.72 14.31 11.81
CA VAL A 188 -19.34 14.70 11.53
C VAL A 188 -19.29 15.97 10.68
N GLN A 189 -18.49 16.94 11.11
CA GLN A 189 -18.16 18.10 10.28
C GLN A 189 -17.03 17.74 9.34
N ASP A 190 -17.33 17.64 8.04
CA ASP A 190 -16.34 17.35 7.02
C ASP A 190 -15.56 18.61 6.62
N LYS A 191 -14.42 18.81 7.27
CA LYS A 191 -13.45 19.85 6.92
C LYS A 191 -12.19 19.18 6.36
N TYR A 192 -12.15 18.98 5.05
CA TYR A 192 -10.97 18.40 4.40
C TYR A 192 -9.76 19.35 4.53
N GLN A 193 -8.70 18.82 5.08
CA GLN A 193 -7.39 19.47 5.15
C GLN A 193 -6.37 18.52 4.51
N PRO A 194 -5.76 18.90 3.37
CA PRO A 194 -4.85 17.99 2.67
C PRO A 194 -3.59 17.71 3.48
N ASP A 195 -3.03 16.55 3.26
CA ASP A 195 -1.70 16.19 3.74
C ASP A 195 -0.65 17.03 3.01
N LEU A 196 0.22 17.68 3.76
CA LEU A 196 1.29 18.54 3.24
C LEU A 196 2.66 17.86 3.29
N SER A 197 2.76 16.64 3.84
CA SER A 197 4.01 15.89 3.93
C SER A 197 4.62 15.68 2.55
N ASP A 198 5.87 16.09 2.38
CA ASP A 198 6.58 15.88 1.12
C ASP A 198 6.99 14.42 0.95
N SER A 199 7.28 13.69 2.05
CA SER A 199 7.54 12.25 2.03
C SER A 199 6.33 11.50 1.44
N ASN A 200 5.12 11.79 1.94
CA ASN A 200 3.90 11.16 1.45
C ASN A 200 3.61 11.51 -0.02
N LYS A 201 3.85 12.77 -0.43
CA LYS A 201 3.72 13.17 -1.85
C LYS A 201 4.66 12.42 -2.79
N ALA A 202 5.80 11.97 -2.29
CA ALA A 202 6.77 11.19 -3.04
C ALA A 202 6.53 9.68 -2.99
N SER A 203 5.42 9.23 -2.40
CA SER A 203 5.06 7.82 -2.39
C SER A 203 4.90 7.26 -3.81
N ILE A 204 5.40 6.06 -4.02
CA ILE A 204 5.19 5.32 -5.26
C ILE A 204 3.71 4.95 -5.36
N ILE A 205 3.06 5.47 -6.40
CA ILE A 205 1.70 5.07 -6.78
C ILE A 205 1.85 4.10 -7.95
N MET A 206 1.31 2.89 -7.80
CA MET A 206 1.47 1.87 -8.83
C MET A 206 0.20 1.05 -9.04
N VAL A 207 0.05 0.58 -10.28
CA VAL A 207 -1.00 -0.37 -10.66
C VAL A 207 -0.34 -1.69 -11.00
N VAL A 208 -0.79 -2.76 -10.35
CA VAL A 208 -0.48 -4.14 -10.74
C VAL A 208 -1.57 -4.58 -11.70
N GLU A 209 -1.19 -4.82 -12.94
CA GLU A 209 -2.04 -5.39 -13.96
C GLU A 209 -1.68 -6.85 -14.14
N PHE A 210 -2.66 -7.73 -13.99
CA PHE A 210 -2.48 -9.15 -14.24
C PHE A 210 -3.74 -9.72 -14.86
N GLU A 211 -3.57 -10.36 -16.01
CA GLU A 211 -4.69 -10.72 -16.88
C GLU A 211 -5.53 -9.48 -17.22
N ASN A 212 -6.81 -9.48 -16.90
CA ASN A 212 -7.70 -8.33 -17.14
C ASN A 212 -8.00 -7.53 -15.85
N LYS A 213 -7.22 -7.73 -14.79
CA LYS A 213 -7.46 -7.11 -13.49
C LYS A 213 -6.44 -6.04 -13.20
N LYS A 214 -6.88 -4.97 -12.54
CA LYS A 214 -6.05 -3.83 -12.13
C LYS A 214 -6.17 -3.61 -10.63
N LEU A 215 -5.06 -3.58 -9.93
CA LEU A 215 -4.97 -3.32 -8.49
C LEU A 215 -4.20 -2.04 -8.28
N LEU A 216 -4.79 -1.06 -7.59
CA LEU A 216 -4.14 0.22 -7.33
C LEU A 216 -3.58 0.26 -5.90
N PHE A 217 -2.27 0.50 -5.79
CA PHE A 217 -1.55 0.72 -4.54
C PHE A 217 -1.06 2.16 -4.49
N THR A 218 -1.47 2.90 -3.49
CA THR A 218 -1.29 4.36 -3.42
C THR A 218 -0.18 4.80 -2.47
N GLY A 219 0.44 3.86 -1.74
CA GLY A 219 1.32 4.22 -0.61
C GLY A 219 0.60 5.16 0.35
N ASP A 220 1.27 6.20 0.77
CA ASP A 220 0.74 7.26 1.62
C ASP A 220 0.52 8.58 0.85
N SER A 221 0.40 8.49 -0.47
CA SER A 221 0.26 9.65 -1.34
C SER A 221 -0.98 10.50 -1.03
N THR A 222 -0.98 11.72 -1.53
CA THR A 222 -2.09 12.66 -1.32
C THR A 222 -3.24 12.41 -2.30
N SER A 223 -4.46 12.81 -1.93
CA SER A 223 -5.63 12.74 -2.81
C SER A 223 -5.36 13.37 -4.19
N GLU A 224 -4.75 14.55 -4.20
CA GLU A 224 -4.51 15.33 -5.41
C GLU A 224 -3.53 14.62 -6.36
N ASN A 225 -2.48 14.00 -5.80
CA ASN A 225 -1.50 13.27 -6.59
C ASN A 225 -2.09 11.98 -7.18
N ILE A 226 -2.88 11.26 -6.39
CA ILE A 226 -3.56 10.04 -6.85
C ILE A 226 -4.55 10.37 -7.98
N ILE A 227 -5.37 11.42 -7.81
CA ILE A 227 -6.33 11.87 -8.82
C ILE A 227 -5.61 12.18 -10.13
N LYS A 228 -4.57 13.03 -10.08
CA LYS A 228 -3.78 13.39 -11.27
C LYS A 228 -3.17 12.18 -11.96
N ALA A 229 -2.63 11.24 -11.16
CA ALA A 229 -2.00 10.03 -11.68
C ALA A 229 -3.03 9.10 -12.37
N VAL A 230 -4.18 8.88 -11.74
CA VAL A 230 -5.27 8.06 -12.30
C VAL A 230 -5.84 8.70 -13.55
N ASP A 231 -6.09 10.02 -13.54
CA ASP A 231 -6.60 10.76 -14.70
C ASP A 231 -5.67 10.69 -15.91
N LYS A 232 -4.36 10.71 -15.65
CA LYS A 232 -3.36 10.66 -16.71
C LYS A 232 -3.18 9.27 -17.31
N TYR A 233 -3.20 8.23 -16.50
CA TYR A 233 -2.80 6.88 -16.94
C TYR A 233 -3.94 5.89 -17.06
N TYR A 234 -5.04 6.10 -16.33
CA TYR A 234 -6.21 5.20 -16.25
C TYR A 234 -7.53 5.99 -16.23
N PRO A 235 -7.77 6.90 -17.20
CA PRO A 235 -8.98 7.71 -17.22
C PRO A 235 -10.22 6.84 -17.46
N GLY A 236 -11.06 6.69 -16.44
CA GLY A 236 -12.29 5.88 -16.53
C GLY A 236 -12.10 4.38 -16.35
N ASP A 237 -10.89 3.90 -16.08
CA ASP A 237 -10.64 2.49 -15.80
C ASP A 237 -11.23 2.06 -14.45
N GLU A 238 -11.68 0.81 -14.39
CA GLU A 238 -12.09 0.16 -13.15
C GLU A 238 -10.91 -0.56 -12.49
N PHE A 239 -10.88 -0.52 -11.15
CA PHE A 239 -9.93 -1.27 -10.34
C PHE A 239 -10.67 -2.35 -9.56
N GLU A 240 -10.14 -3.58 -9.55
CA GLU A 240 -10.67 -4.67 -8.73
C GLU A 240 -10.62 -4.33 -7.24
N VAL A 241 -9.53 -3.67 -6.83
CA VAL A 241 -9.33 -3.21 -5.46
C VAL A 241 -8.35 -2.04 -5.44
N VAL A 242 -8.57 -1.13 -4.49
CA VAL A 242 -7.67 0.01 -4.22
C VAL A 242 -7.21 -0.04 -2.76
N LYS A 243 -5.91 -0.03 -2.53
CA LYS A 243 -5.37 0.24 -1.18
C LYS A 243 -5.51 1.72 -0.89
N LEU A 244 -6.24 2.05 0.18
CA LEU A 244 -6.41 3.45 0.60
C LEU A 244 -5.09 4.10 1.01
N PRO A 245 -4.88 5.37 0.64
CA PRO A 245 -3.66 6.09 0.99
C PRO A 245 -3.55 6.31 2.50
N HIS A 246 -2.32 6.30 3.00
CA HIS A 246 -1.95 6.66 4.36
C HIS A 246 -2.86 6.00 5.41
N HIS A 247 -3.00 4.68 5.29
CA HIS A 247 -3.76 3.81 6.21
C HIS A 247 -5.23 4.23 6.42
N GLY A 248 -5.79 5.06 5.53
CA GLY A 248 -7.14 5.60 5.66
C GLY A 248 -7.20 6.97 6.34
N SER A 249 -6.10 7.73 6.36
CA SER A 249 -6.04 9.07 6.94
C SER A 249 -7.04 10.03 6.26
N PRO A 250 -7.81 10.81 7.04
CA PRO A 250 -8.77 11.79 6.50
C PRO A 250 -8.10 12.92 5.71
N ARG A 251 -6.79 13.10 5.87
CA ARG A 251 -5.99 14.11 5.15
C ARG A 251 -5.59 13.65 3.76
N ASN A 252 -5.66 12.32 3.50
CA ASN A 252 -5.27 11.70 2.24
C ASN A 252 -6.48 11.14 1.46
N ILE A 253 -7.69 11.24 2.02
CA ILE A 253 -8.93 10.75 1.40
C ILE A 253 -9.93 11.89 1.28
N SER A 254 -9.94 12.59 0.15
CA SER A 254 -10.95 13.60 -0.16
C SER A 254 -12.20 12.95 -0.78
N ARG A 255 -13.34 13.65 -0.77
CA ARG A 255 -14.55 13.24 -1.50
C ARG A 255 -14.29 13.10 -2.99
N GLU A 256 -13.49 13.99 -3.56
CA GLU A 256 -13.13 13.94 -4.98
C GLU A 256 -12.35 12.68 -5.33
N LEU A 257 -11.38 12.27 -4.48
CA LEU A 257 -10.68 11.00 -4.67
C LEU A 257 -11.65 9.82 -4.66
N ILE A 258 -12.56 9.77 -3.69
CA ILE A 258 -13.55 8.68 -3.60
C ILE A 258 -14.40 8.64 -4.87
N ARG A 259 -14.87 9.77 -5.38
CA ARG A 259 -15.64 9.84 -6.64
C ARG A 259 -14.84 9.38 -7.85
N ARG A 260 -13.54 9.72 -7.87
CA ARG A 260 -12.67 9.46 -9.02
C ARG A 260 -12.25 8.00 -9.16
N LEU A 261 -12.11 7.29 -8.05
CA LEU A 261 -11.70 5.89 -8.06
C LEU A 261 -12.87 4.98 -8.45
N SER A 262 -12.82 4.36 -9.63
CA SER A 262 -13.83 3.39 -10.07
C SER A 262 -13.58 2.02 -9.45
N THR A 263 -14.04 1.84 -8.22
CA THR A 263 -14.04 0.56 -7.48
C THR A 263 -15.04 0.62 -6.34
N ASN A 264 -15.54 -0.51 -5.86
CA ASN A 264 -16.29 -0.60 -4.61
C ASN A 264 -15.50 -1.25 -3.48
N LYS A 265 -14.27 -1.74 -3.74
CA LYS A 265 -13.45 -2.48 -2.78
C LYS A 265 -12.19 -1.72 -2.41
N PHE A 266 -12.06 -1.40 -1.13
CA PHE A 266 -10.92 -0.66 -0.62
C PHE A 266 -10.22 -1.44 0.50
N ILE A 267 -8.90 -1.60 0.39
CA ILE A 267 -8.06 -2.20 1.43
C ILE A 267 -7.66 -1.10 2.43
N ILE A 268 -7.84 -1.43 3.71
CA ILE A 268 -7.41 -0.62 4.84
C ILE A 268 -6.43 -1.44 5.66
N SER A 269 -5.19 -0.95 5.76
CA SER A 269 -4.11 -1.60 6.48
C SER A 269 -3.69 -0.73 7.66
N THR A 270 -4.31 -0.96 8.82
CA THR A 270 -3.99 -0.28 10.08
C THR A 270 -4.70 -0.92 11.27
N ASN A 271 -4.04 -0.89 12.42
CA ASN A 271 -4.65 -1.26 13.70
C ASN A 271 -5.37 -0.09 14.38
N LYS A 272 -5.26 1.12 13.82
CA LYS A 272 -5.99 2.30 14.31
C LYS A 272 -7.40 2.33 13.73
N ALA A 273 -8.38 2.79 14.50
CA ALA A 273 -9.72 3.00 13.98
C ALA A 273 -9.70 4.14 12.94
N LEU A 274 -10.41 3.94 11.82
CA LEU A 274 -10.64 5.03 10.87
C LEU A 274 -11.41 6.15 11.54
N GLU A 275 -11.08 7.38 11.19
CA GLU A 275 -11.91 8.51 11.63
C GLU A 275 -13.28 8.47 10.95
N LYS A 276 -14.35 8.74 11.71
CA LYS A 276 -15.72 8.70 11.18
C LYS A 276 -15.96 9.64 10.00
N VAL A 277 -15.16 10.68 9.85
CA VAL A 277 -15.22 11.57 8.68
C VAL A 277 -14.88 10.86 7.38
N VAL A 278 -14.00 9.86 7.40
CA VAL A 278 -13.68 9.04 6.21
C VAL A 278 -14.89 8.20 5.83
N LEU A 279 -15.53 7.54 6.80
CA LEU A 279 -16.73 6.76 6.57
C LEU A 279 -17.90 7.62 6.08
N PHE A 280 -18.04 8.82 6.64
CA PHE A 280 -19.00 9.82 6.16
C PHE A 280 -18.78 10.16 4.69
N ARG A 281 -17.51 10.44 4.28
CA ARG A 281 -17.18 10.74 2.88
C ARG A 281 -17.55 9.58 1.95
N PHE A 282 -17.25 8.34 2.33
CA PHE A 282 -17.66 7.17 1.55
C PHE A 282 -19.17 7.04 1.43
N ALA A 283 -19.89 7.20 2.53
CA ALA A 283 -21.33 7.12 2.53
C ALA A 283 -22.00 8.21 1.68
N GLU A 284 -21.43 9.41 1.61
CA GLU A 284 -21.96 10.49 0.79
C GLU A 284 -21.67 10.31 -0.72
N GLU A 285 -20.51 9.75 -1.06
CA GLU A 285 -20.06 9.69 -2.45
C GLU A 285 -20.39 8.36 -3.15
N ARG A 286 -20.78 7.33 -2.39
CA ARG A 286 -21.01 5.98 -2.90
C ARG A 286 -22.34 5.39 -2.45
N LYS A 287 -22.95 4.56 -3.29
CA LYS A 287 -24.14 3.78 -2.93
C LYS A 287 -23.78 2.61 -2.03
N THR A 288 -22.67 1.94 -2.32
CA THR A 288 -22.14 0.80 -1.55
C THR A 288 -20.61 0.87 -1.59
N THR A 289 -19.98 0.56 -0.45
CA THR A 289 -18.51 0.50 -0.32
C THR A 289 -18.13 -0.69 0.54
N GLU A 290 -17.23 -1.54 0.06
CA GLU A 290 -16.62 -2.63 0.81
C GLU A 290 -15.25 -2.18 1.33
N LEU A 291 -15.09 -2.18 2.65
CA LEU A 291 -13.85 -1.83 3.34
C LEU A 291 -13.20 -3.10 3.88
N LEU A 292 -12.16 -3.57 3.19
CA LEU A 292 -11.41 -4.78 3.52
C LEU A 292 -10.32 -4.44 4.53
N CYS A 293 -10.54 -4.76 5.81
CA CYS A 293 -9.69 -4.34 6.93
C CYS A 293 -8.89 -5.51 7.49
N ASN A 294 -7.59 -5.36 7.59
CA ASN A 294 -6.73 -6.38 8.22
C ASN A 294 -6.80 -6.39 9.76
N TYR A 295 -7.46 -5.41 10.38
CA TYR A 295 -7.76 -5.37 11.81
C TYR A 295 -9.24 -5.09 12.05
N GLY A 296 -9.81 -5.73 13.07
CA GLY A 296 -11.22 -5.57 13.45
C GLY A 296 -11.45 -4.50 14.50
N TRP A 297 -10.87 -3.32 14.35
CA TRP A 297 -10.88 -2.23 15.34
C TRP A 297 -12.29 -1.70 15.69
N TRP A 298 -13.31 -1.98 14.89
CA TRP A 298 -14.70 -1.58 15.13
C TRP A 298 -15.47 -2.52 16.07
N ALA A 299 -14.94 -3.71 16.38
CA ALA A 299 -15.62 -4.71 17.20
C ALA A 299 -15.87 -4.27 18.66
N THR A 300 -15.26 -3.18 19.10
CA THR A 300 -15.31 -2.68 20.50
C THR A 300 -16.32 -1.53 20.70
N GLY A 301 -17.42 -1.51 19.97
CA GLY A 301 -18.47 -0.49 20.13
C GLY A 301 -18.10 0.88 19.54
N TYR A 302 -17.34 0.88 18.46
CA TYR A 302 -16.95 2.11 17.74
C TYR A 302 -18.15 2.78 17.06
N PHE A 303 -19.10 2.00 16.57
CA PHE A 303 -20.30 2.49 15.91
C PHE A 303 -21.49 2.59 16.88
N THR A 304 -22.27 3.64 16.70
CA THR A 304 -23.53 3.82 17.42
C THR A 304 -24.64 2.98 16.78
N GLU A 305 -25.78 2.80 17.48
CA GLU A 305 -26.94 2.12 16.89
C GLU A 305 -27.46 2.85 15.63
N ASP A 306 -27.43 4.18 15.62
CA ASP A 306 -27.83 4.99 14.47
C ASP A 306 -26.88 4.80 13.29
N ASP A 307 -25.56 4.71 13.54
CA ASP A 307 -24.58 4.39 12.51
C ASP A 307 -24.88 3.02 11.87
N ILE A 308 -25.16 2.02 12.72
CA ILE A 308 -25.46 0.66 12.26
C ILE A 308 -26.71 0.66 11.38
N LYS A 309 -27.83 1.20 11.86
CA LYS A 309 -29.09 1.24 11.11
C LYS A 309 -28.97 1.98 9.78
N LYS A 310 -28.23 3.09 9.77
CA LYS A 310 -28.18 3.99 8.60
C LYS A 310 -27.20 3.54 7.53
N TYR A 311 -26.05 3.02 7.91
CA TYR A 311 -24.94 2.78 6.99
C TYR A 311 -24.62 1.31 6.79
N PHE A 312 -24.77 0.46 7.83
CA PHE A 312 -24.39 -0.95 7.77
C PHE A 312 -25.57 -1.85 7.42
N ASP A 313 -26.72 -1.71 8.07
CA ASP A 313 -27.93 -2.48 7.75
C ASP A 313 -28.45 -2.19 6.33
N THR A 314 -28.13 -1.01 5.80
CA THR A 314 -28.46 -0.61 4.42
C THR A 314 -27.40 -0.99 3.40
N ASN A 315 -26.32 -1.63 3.80
CA ASN A 315 -25.16 -1.99 2.97
C ASN A 315 -24.51 -0.79 2.25
N ARG A 316 -24.64 0.43 2.76
CA ARG A 316 -23.90 1.58 2.23
C ARG A 316 -22.41 1.49 2.54
N ILE A 317 -22.08 0.97 3.72
CA ILE A 317 -20.72 0.62 4.14
C ILE A 317 -20.73 -0.83 4.59
N VAL A 318 -19.87 -1.64 4.02
CA VAL A 318 -19.68 -3.04 4.39
C VAL A 318 -18.25 -3.18 4.92
N MET A 319 -18.14 -3.40 6.25
CA MET A 319 -16.85 -3.64 6.90
C MET A 319 -16.54 -5.14 6.84
N ILE A 320 -15.45 -5.49 6.19
CA ILE A 320 -15.02 -6.88 6.02
C ILE A 320 -13.70 -7.07 6.76
N TYR A 321 -13.71 -7.87 7.82
CA TYR A 321 -12.48 -8.28 8.49
C TYR A 321 -11.81 -9.39 7.69
N ILE A 322 -10.65 -9.09 7.13
CA ILE A 322 -9.85 -10.04 6.36
C ILE A 322 -8.69 -10.64 7.18
N GLY A 323 -8.34 -10.04 8.34
CA GLY A 323 -7.18 -10.49 9.10
C GLY A 323 -5.94 -10.55 8.22
N GLU A 324 -5.30 -11.72 8.20
CA GLU A 324 -4.22 -12.08 7.25
C GLU A 324 -4.67 -13.14 6.24
N GLU A 325 -5.97 -13.31 6.04
CA GLU A 325 -6.51 -14.17 4.99
C GLU A 325 -6.24 -13.58 3.61
N LYS A 326 -6.22 -14.46 2.61
CA LYS A 326 -5.96 -14.05 1.24
C LYS A 326 -7.23 -13.54 0.56
N ILE A 327 -7.15 -12.39 -0.05
CA ILE A 327 -8.12 -11.93 -1.02
C ILE A 327 -7.76 -12.63 -2.34
N ILE A 328 -8.69 -13.37 -2.91
CA ILE A 328 -8.53 -14.10 -4.18
C ILE A 328 -9.30 -13.34 -5.26
N LEU A 329 -8.61 -13.05 -6.37
CA LEU A 329 -9.18 -12.34 -7.53
C LEU A 329 -8.99 -13.13 -8.81
#